data_25051ef2a03f0ad3351cae69889fe06c
#
_entry.id   25051ef2a03f0ad3351cae69889fe06c
#
_cell.length_a   1.000
_cell.length_b   1.000
_cell.length_c   1.000
_cell.angle_alpha   90.00
_cell.angle_beta   90.00
_cell.angle_gamma   90.00
#
_symmetry.space_group_name_H-M   'P 1'
#
loop_
_entity.id
_entity.type
_entity.pdbx_description
1 polymer ?
#
loop_
_entity_poly.entity_id
_entity_poly.type
_entity_poly.pdbx_seq_one_letter_code
_entity_poly.pdbx_strand_id
1 'polypeptide(L)'
;MRTVMAVLALFATTSAFAQTPAPQMPAEYAAVLQTLGRPGDYKDNVLKVNIPRSDLKVTVDGVATPTPFGFGGWVALTKGDHGMDVMMGDLVLTEAEVNPVMSAVLDNGLEVTALHNHFFFDTPRIFYMHVHGHGATAELARKIQPALALIGKTPQPGVATAAQGRVIEGTLDTDALARIVGTPGERNGAVYKITIGRPDFTVKEMGATINARMGLNTWAAFYGNDTDAVVAGDVAMLSSEVTPVLKTLRANGIDIVAIHHHMTATDPDVYFLHYWSKGAAQKLAAGVKAAVDLLGKSRPAARR
;
A
#
# COMPACT_ATOMS: atom_id res chain seq x y z
N MET A 1 -69.84 -29.96 -22.72
CA MET A 1 -68.82 -28.91 -22.80
C MET A 1 -67.68 -29.30 -21.81
N ARG A 2 -66.53 -29.71 -22.36
CA ARG A 2 -65.35 -30.06 -21.59
C ARG A 2 -64.34 -28.96 -21.77
N THR A 3 -64.01 -28.22 -20.69
CA THR A 3 -63.07 -27.13 -20.65
C THR A 3 -61.69 -27.74 -20.45
N VAL A 4 -60.78 -27.56 -21.42
CA VAL A 4 -59.38 -27.94 -21.33
C VAL A 4 -58.63 -26.75 -20.78
N MET A 5 -58.03 -26.89 -19.55
CA MET A 5 -57.06 -25.93 -18.98
C MET A 5 -55.67 -26.24 -19.54
N ALA A 6 -55.10 -25.33 -20.25
CA ALA A 6 -53.71 -25.38 -20.68
C ALA A 6 -52.81 -24.80 -19.55
N VAL A 7 -51.91 -25.63 -19.03
CA VAL A 7 -50.88 -25.20 -18.05
C VAL A 7 -49.66 -24.76 -18.86
N LEU A 8 -49.33 -23.46 -18.79
CA LEU A 8 -48.10 -22.89 -19.36
C LEU A 8 -46.97 -23.08 -18.35
N ALA A 9 -46.01 -23.94 -18.67
CA ALA A 9 -44.81 -24.10 -17.87
C ALA A 9 -43.76 -23.04 -18.31
N LEU A 10 -43.46 -22.08 -17.41
CA LEU A 10 -42.37 -21.11 -17.60
C LEU A 10 -41.05 -21.80 -17.26
N PHE A 11 -40.19 -22.06 -18.24
CA PHE A 11 -38.79 -22.45 -18.00
C PHE A 11 -37.95 -21.20 -17.72
N ALA A 12 -37.57 -20.99 -16.49
CA ALA A 12 -36.59 -20.01 -16.12
C ALA A 12 -35.16 -20.55 -16.43
N THR A 13 -34.51 -20.03 -17.47
CA THR A 13 -33.13 -20.33 -17.78
C THR A 13 -32.23 -19.51 -16.85
N THR A 14 -31.65 -20.13 -15.83
CA THR A 14 -30.61 -19.55 -15.02
C THR A 14 -29.31 -19.56 -15.81
N SER A 15 -28.89 -18.40 -16.30
CA SER A 15 -27.55 -18.22 -16.86
C SER A 15 -26.52 -18.31 -15.73
N ALA A 16 -25.82 -19.44 -15.64
CA ALA A 16 -24.67 -19.58 -14.79
C ALA A 16 -23.53 -18.74 -15.41
N PHE A 17 -23.20 -17.63 -14.78
CA PHE A 17 -21.95 -16.91 -15.09
C PHE A 17 -20.78 -17.82 -14.71
N ALA A 18 -20.05 -18.33 -15.70
CA ALA A 18 -18.81 -19.04 -15.49
C ALA A 18 -17.82 -18.06 -14.87
N GLN A 19 -17.48 -18.27 -13.59
CA GLN A 19 -16.40 -17.55 -12.96
C GLN A 19 -15.09 -17.94 -13.67
N THR A 20 -14.41 -16.96 -14.25
CA THR A 20 -13.07 -17.15 -14.80
C THR A 20 -12.17 -17.67 -13.65
N PRO A 21 -11.47 -18.80 -13.82
CA PRO A 21 -10.56 -19.27 -12.77
C PRO A 21 -9.56 -18.18 -12.40
N ALA A 22 -9.26 -18.03 -11.11
CA ALA A 22 -8.20 -17.13 -10.66
C ALA A 22 -6.89 -17.50 -11.39
N PRO A 23 -6.09 -16.52 -11.85
CA PRO A 23 -4.86 -16.80 -12.57
C PRO A 23 -3.94 -17.66 -11.70
N GLN A 24 -3.50 -18.81 -12.24
CA GLN A 24 -2.60 -19.70 -11.53
C GLN A 24 -1.23 -19.02 -11.42
N MET A 25 -0.62 -19.07 -10.22
CA MET A 25 0.71 -18.52 -10.00
C MET A 25 1.75 -19.25 -10.87
N PRO A 26 2.56 -18.52 -11.66
CA PRO A 26 3.66 -19.10 -12.43
C PRO A 26 4.66 -19.86 -11.54
N ALA A 27 5.25 -20.95 -12.08
CA ALA A 27 6.17 -21.80 -11.32
C ALA A 27 7.42 -21.03 -10.84
N GLU A 28 7.93 -20.10 -11.64
CA GLU A 28 9.05 -19.21 -11.26
C GLU A 28 8.75 -18.37 -10.04
N TYR A 29 7.50 -17.95 -9.83
CA TYR A 29 7.10 -17.20 -8.63
C TYR A 29 7.01 -18.10 -7.39
N ALA A 30 6.64 -19.36 -7.55
CA ALA A 30 6.75 -20.32 -6.46
C ALA A 30 8.20 -20.50 -6.00
N ALA A 31 9.18 -20.50 -6.94
CA ALA A 31 10.60 -20.54 -6.61
C ALA A 31 11.08 -19.27 -5.88
N VAL A 32 10.52 -18.09 -6.18
CA VAL A 32 10.78 -16.85 -5.41
C VAL A 32 10.40 -17.04 -3.94
N LEU A 33 9.20 -17.57 -3.67
CA LEU A 33 8.73 -17.80 -2.30
C LEU A 33 9.65 -18.77 -1.54
N GLN A 34 10.14 -19.80 -2.20
CA GLN A 34 11.12 -20.74 -1.62
C GLN A 34 12.44 -20.03 -1.31
N THR A 35 12.97 -19.24 -2.25
CA THR A 35 14.22 -18.50 -2.07
C THR A 35 14.11 -17.51 -0.90
N LEU A 36 13.01 -16.79 -0.79
CA LEU A 36 12.80 -15.81 0.27
C LEU A 36 12.40 -16.45 1.61
N GLY A 37 11.99 -17.73 1.61
CA GLY A 37 11.51 -18.43 2.81
C GLY A 37 10.26 -17.77 3.42
N ARG A 38 9.43 -17.15 2.60
CA ARG A 38 8.25 -16.38 3.02
C ARG A 38 7.02 -16.73 2.19
N PRO A 39 5.81 -16.69 2.77
CA PRO A 39 4.57 -16.79 2.01
C PRO A 39 4.36 -15.53 1.16
N GLY A 40 3.62 -15.70 0.06
CA GLY A 40 3.18 -14.60 -0.80
C GLY A 40 1.88 -14.97 -1.49
N ASP A 41 1.25 -14.00 -2.13
CA ASP A 41 0.05 -14.19 -2.91
C ASP A 41 0.22 -13.67 -4.34
N TYR A 42 -0.41 -14.34 -5.29
CA TYR A 42 -0.39 -13.96 -6.70
C TYR A 42 -1.78 -13.54 -7.15
N LYS A 43 -1.92 -12.28 -7.50
CA LYS A 43 -3.15 -11.68 -7.96
C LYS A 43 -2.85 -10.52 -8.91
N ASP A 44 -3.72 -10.27 -9.89
CA ASP A 44 -3.58 -9.18 -10.87
C ASP A 44 -2.21 -9.17 -11.57
N ASN A 45 -1.69 -10.38 -11.88
CA ASN A 45 -0.37 -10.64 -12.47
C ASN A 45 0.82 -10.17 -11.62
N VAL A 46 0.63 -9.97 -10.33
CA VAL A 46 1.68 -9.57 -9.38
C VAL A 46 1.83 -10.61 -8.30
N LEU A 47 3.06 -11.13 -8.10
CA LEU A 47 3.44 -11.81 -6.88
C LEU A 47 3.76 -10.74 -5.82
N LYS A 48 3.10 -10.80 -4.66
CA LYS A 48 3.40 -9.94 -3.51
C LYS A 48 3.79 -10.76 -2.30
N VAL A 49 4.92 -10.41 -1.69
CA VAL A 49 5.45 -11.00 -0.46
C VAL A 49 5.41 -9.95 0.62
N ASN A 50 4.60 -10.15 1.66
CA ASN A 50 4.47 -9.22 2.77
C ASN A 50 5.56 -9.47 3.82
N ILE A 51 6.06 -8.38 4.41
CA ILE A 51 7.13 -8.35 5.41
C ILE A 51 6.64 -7.51 6.61
N PRO A 52 5.67 -8.02 7.39
CA PRO A 52 5.11 -7.27 8.50
C PRO A 52 6.14 -7.13 9.64
N ARG A 53 6.21 -5.95 10.24
CA ARG A 53 7.06 -5.66 11.41
C ARG A 53 6.31 -5.91 12.73
N SER A 54 5.79 -7.12 12.87
CA SER A 54 5.12 -7.55 14.11
C SER A 54 6.08 -7.68 15.31
N ASP A 55 7.38 -7.62 15.05
CA ASP A 55 8.44 -7.54 16.06
C ASP A 55 8.51 -6.16 16.75
N LEU A 56 7.92 -5.13 16.14
CA LEU A 56 7.95 -3.76 16.66
C LEU A 56 6.67 -3.43 17.44
N LYS A 57 6.85 -2.62 18.49
CA LYS A 57 5.77 -1.93 19.19
C LYS A 57 5.98 -0.44 18.94
N VAL A 58 5.15 0.13 18.06
CA VAL A 58 5.30 1.53 17.66
C VAL A 58 4.20 2.36 18.27
N THR A 59 4.57 3.53 18.79
CA THR A 59 3.63 4.59 19.13
C THR A 59 3.79 5.73 18.13
N VAL A 60 2.70 6.33 17.71
CA VAL A 60 2.71 7.53 16.87
C VAL A 60 1.96 8.62 17.62
N ASP A 61 2.65 9.70 17.95
CA ASP A 61 2.11 10.83 18.70
C ASP A 61 1.33 10.37 19.97
N GLY A 62 1.94 9.43 20.71
CA GLY A 62 1.41 8.85 21.94
C GLY A 62 0.34 7.79 21.78
N VAL A 63 -0.06 7.43 20.55
CA VAL A 63 -1.03 6.36 20.27
C VAL A 63 -0.28 5.07 19.95
N ALA A 64 -0.60 3.98 20.65
CA ALA A 64 -0.11 2.64 20.31
C ALA A 64 -0.76 2.19 18.99
N THR A 65 0.05 2.09 17.94
CA THR A 65 -0.42 1.80 16.60
C THR A 65 -0.14 0.35 16.20
N PRO A 66 -1.14 -0.42 15.75
CA PRO A 66 -0.95 -1.81 15.36
C PRO A 66 -0.23 -1.93 14.02
N THR A 67 0.49 -3.05 13.81
CA THR A 67 1.27 -3.32 12.58
C THR A 67 0.50 -3.06 11.27
N PRO A 68 -0.78 -3.46 11.11
CA PRO A 68 -1.51 -3.21 9.86
C PRO A 68 -1.78 -1.74 9.54
N PHE A 69 -1.58 -0.84 10.51
CA PHE A 69 -1.85 0.59 10.34
C PHE A 69 -0.85 1.28 9.39
N GLY A 70 0.35 0.71 9.22
CA GLY A 70 1.37 1.29 8.33
C GLY A 70 2.75 0.64 8.46
N PHE A 71 2.89 -0.43 9.28
CA PHE A 71 4.18 -1.09 9.53
C PHE A 71 4.32 -2.43 8.82
N GLY A 72 3.72 -2.54 7.64
CA GLY A 72 3.79 -3.72 6.79
C GLY A 72 4.66 -3.45 5.56
N GLY A 73 5.93 -3.86 5.59
CA GLY A 73 6.78 -3.86 4.41
C GLY A 73 6.34 -4.93 3.39
N TRP A 74 6.81 -4.81 2.18
CA TRP A 74 6.53 -5.76 1.11
C TRP A 74 7.57 -5.68 0.00
N VAL A 75 7.65 -6.76 -0.79
CA VAL A 75 8.25 -6.77 -2.14
C VAL A 75 7.24 -7.39 -3.10
N ALA A 76 7.21 -6.90 -4.33
CA ALA A 76 6.30 -7.36 -5.36
C ALA A 76 7.03 -7.50 -6.70
N LEU A 77 6.68 -8.53 -7.48
CA LEU A 77 7.24 -8.82 -8.79
C LEU A 77 6.12 -8.93 -9.82
N THR A 78 6.35 -8.39 -11.00
CA THR A 78 5.49 -8.55 -12.18
C THR A 78 6.31 -8.67 -13.43
N LYS A 79 5.71 -9.23 -14.50
CA LYS A 79 6.39 -9.38 -15.78
C LYS A 79 6.64 -8.02 -16.45
N GLY A 80 7.87 -7.79 -16.86
CA GLY A 80 8.32 -6.71 -17.71
C GLY A 80 8.55 -7.17 -19.14
N ASP A 81 9.44 -6.48 -19.85
CA ASP A 81 9.84 -6.80 -21.21
C ASP A 81 10.95 -7.86 -21.27
N HIS A 82 11.20 -8.37 -22.48
CA HIS A 82 12.28 -9.32 -22.78
C HIS A 82 12.37 -10.53 -21.85
N GLY A 83 11.23 -10.96 -21.25
CA GLY A 83 11.19 -12.09 -20.32
C GLY A 83 11.79 -11.80 -18.93
N MET A 84 12.06 -10.54 -18.63
CA MET A 84 12.48 -10.06 -17.32
C MET A 84 11.29 -9.71 -16.44
N ASP A 85 11.53 -9.61 -15.15
CA ASP A 85 10.57 -9.07 -14.18
C ASP A 85 11.00 -7.69 -13.72
N VAL A 86 10.02 -6.91 -13.28
CA VAL A 86 10.22 -5.71 -12.46
C VAL A 86 9.87 -6.07 -11.02
N MET A 87 10.78 -5.75 -10.11
CA MET A 87 10.58 -5.87 -8.67
C MET A 87 10.52 -4.48 -8.05
N MET A 88 9.51 -4.26 -7.22
CA MET A 88 9.39 -3.09 -6.38
C MET A 88 9.18 -3.51 -4.93
N GLY A 89 9.56 -2.67 -3.99
CA GLY A 89 9.33 -2.94 -2.59
C GLY A 89 9.26 -1.66 -1.76
N ASP A 90 8.68 -1.82 -0.57
CA ASP A 90 8.64 -0.80 0.48
C ASP A 90 9.02 -1.50 1.79
N LEU A 91 10.23 -1.26 2.25
CA LEU A 91 10.81 -1.92 3.42
C LEU A 91 10.63 -1.03 4.66
N VAL A 92 10.07 -1.60 5.71
CA VAL A 92 9.87 -0.90 6.99
C VAL A 92 11.05 -1.17 7.91
N LEU A 93 11.78 -0.12 8.25
CA LEU A 93 13.08 -0.19 8.91
C LEU A 93 13.11 0.67 10.17
N THR A 94 13.78 0.19 11.19
CA THR A 94 14.22 1.04 12.29
C THR A 94 15.45 1.85 11.87
N GLU A 95 15.76 2.93 12.57
CA GLU A 95 16.93 3.78 12.26
C GLU A 95 18.25 2.98 12.16
N ALA A 96 18.45 2.00 13.04
CA ALA A 96 19.64 1.16 13.03
C ALA A 96 19.71 0.18 11.85
N GLU A 97 18.57 -0.13 11.23
CA GLU A 97 18.49 -1.03 10.07
C GLU A 97 18.69 -0.31 8.73
N VAL A 98 18.49 1.01 8.66
CA VAL A 98 18.50 1.78 7.40
C VAL A 98 19.79 1.54 6.61
N ASN A 99 20.92 1.88 7.15
CA ASN A 99 22.18 1.80 6.40
C ASN A 99 22.64 0.36 6.11
N PRO A 100 22.55 -0.60 7.05
CA PRO A 100 22.88 -2.00 6.74
C PRO A 100 22.00 -2.59 5.64
N VAL A 101 20.68 -2.33 5.67
CA VAL A 101 19.75 -2.82 4.64
C VAL A 101 20.00 -2.12 3.30
N MET A 102 20.24 -0.79 3.30
CA MET A 102 20.58 -0.03 2.10
C MET A 102 21.85 -0.59 1.44
N SER A 103 22.91 -0.81 2.20
CA SER A 103 24.13 -1.39 1.67
C SER A 103 23.88 -2.76 1.04
N ALA A 104 23.11 -3.62 1.71
CA ALA A 104 22.78 -4.94 1.18
C ALA A 104 21.96 -4.87 -0.12
N VAL A 105 21.05 -3.88 -0.26
CA VAL A 105 20.30 -3.63 -1.50
C VAL A 105 21.27 -3.23 -2.63
N LEU A 106 22.12 -2.22 -2.39
CA LEU A 106 23.03 -1.66 -3.39
C LEU A 106 24.14 -2.63 -3.78
N ASP A 107 24.77 -3.31 -2.82
CA ASP A 107 25.84 -4.28 -3.06
C ASP A 107 25.38 -5.49 -3.89
N ASN A 108 24.08 -5.79 -3.85
CA ASN A 108 23.48 -6.85 -4.66
C ASN A 108 22.90 -6.34 -5.99
N GLY A 109 23.20 -5.09 -6.38
CA GLY A 109 22.81 -4.52 -7.68
C GLY A 109 21.31 -4.31 -7.83
N LEU A 110 20.65 -3.91 -6.72
CA LEU A 110 19.30 -3.34 -6.70
C LEU A 110 19.39 -1.83 -6.47
N GLU A 111 18.29 -1.14 -6.67
CA GLU A 111 18.21 0.31 -6.53
C GLU A 111 17.42 0.69 -5.28
N VAL A 112 17.77 1.83 -4.68
CA VAL A 112 16.97 2.53 -3.66
C VAL A 112 16.40 3.79 -4.31
N THR A 113 15.08 3.87 -4.40
CA THR A 113 14.39 4.98 -5.07
C THR A 113 13.87 6.04 -4.10
N ALA A 114 13.67 5.69 -2.83
CA ALA A 114 13.34 6.65 -1.77
C ALA A 114 13.72 6.11 -0.38
N LEU A 115 13.93 7.04 0.55
CA LEU A 115 14.02 6.81 1.99
C LEU A 115 13.24 7.93 2.69
N HIS A 116 12.19 7.60 3.43
CA HIS A 116 11.27 8.59 3.99
C HIS A 116 10.58 8.07 5.27
N ASN A 117 9.74 8.89 5.89
CA ASN A 117 8.91 8.54 7.04
C ASN A 117 7.43 8.52 6.64
N HIS A 118 6.61 7.70 7.32
CA HIS A 118 5.15 7.73 7.22
C HIS A 118 4.51 8.54 8.34
N PHE A 119 5.27 8.80 9.42
CA PHE A 119 4.76 9.45 10.61
C PHE A 119 5.73 10.51 11.14
N PHE A 120 5.17 11.52 11.82
CA PHE A 120 5.88 12.33 12.79
C PHE A 120 5.68 11.75 14.19
N PHE A 121 6.63 11.99 15.08
CA PHE A 121 6.53 11.62 16.50
C PHE A 121 6.35 10.12 16.76
N ASP A 122 6.87 9.28 15.88
CA ASP A 122 6.90 7.84 16.06
C ASP A 122 8.05 7.40 16.99
N THR A 123 7.76 6.39 17.81
CA THR A 123 8.73 5.79 18.73
C THR A 123 8.55 4.25 18.72
N PRO A 124 9.60 3.48 18.38
CA PRO A 124 10.88 3.95 17.83
C PRO A 124 10.68 4.65 16.49
N ARG A 125 11.65 5.45 16.06
CA ARG A 125 11.60 6.08 14.74
C ARG A 125 11.70 5.02 13.64
N ILE A 126 10.75 5.12 12.70
CA ILE A 126 10.61 4.17 11.59
C ILE A 126 10.85 4.90 10.26
N PHE A 127 11.60 4.22 9.40
CA PHE A 127 11.88 4.65 8.03
C PHE A 127 11.29 3.66 7.04
N TYR A 128 10.98 4.15 5.87
CA TYR A 128 10.45 3.39 4.75
C TYR A 128 11.39 3.56 3.57
N MET A 129 11.83 2.42 3.01
CA MET A 129 12.80 2.40 1.93
C MET A 129 12.19 1.74 0.71
N HIS A 130 11.99 2.53 -0.36
CA HIS A 130 11.60 1.97 -1.64
C HIS A 130 12.80 1.35 -2.33
N VAL A 131 12.63 0.11 -2.77
CA VAL A 131 13.64 -0.67 -3.49
C VAL A 131 13.09 -1.06 -4.84
N HIS A 132 14.01 -1.14 -5.82
CA HIS A 132 13.67 -1.41 -7.20
C HIS A 132 14.69 -2.35 -7.85
N GLY A 133 14.26 -3.15 -8.82
CA GLY A 133 15.14 -4.00 -9.61
C GLY A 133 14.46 -4.52 -10.87
N HIS A 134 15.27 -4.73 -11.90
CA HIS A 134 14.87 -5.33 -13.15
C HIS A 134 15.80 -6.49 -13.48
N GLY A 135 15.25 -7.64 -13.89
CA GLY A 135 16.07 -8.81 -14.21
C GLY A 135 15.30 -10.12 -14.20
N ALA A 136 16.04 -11.23 -14.28
CA ALA A 136 15.44 -12.55 -14.20
C ALA A 136 14.80 -12.78 -12.82
N THR A 137 13.62 -13.37 -12.78
CA THR A 137 12.80 -13.60 -11.56
C THR A 137 13.61 -14.19 -10.40
N ALA A 138 14.36 -15.29 -10.67
CA ALA A 138 15.17 -15.96 -9.65
C ALA A 138 16.38 -15.13 -9.20
N GLU A 139 16.91 -14.28 -10.06
CA GLU A 139 18.01 -13.37 -9.75
C GLU A 139 17.52 -12.25 -8.81
N LEU A 140 16.39 -11.65 -9.09
CA LEU A 140 15.79 -10.61 -8.23
C LEU A 140 15.52 -11.14 -6.83
N ALA A 141 15.01 -12.38 -6.70
CA ALA A 141 14.81 -13.03 -5.41
C ALA A 141 16.12 -13.19 -4.63
N ARG A 142 17.19 -13.64 -5.31
CA ARG A 142 18.51 -13.79 -4.66
C ARG A 142 19.14 -12.46 -4.27
N LYS A 143 18.93 -11.40 -5.07
CA LYS A 143 19.46 -10.05 -4.81
C LYS A 143 18.82 -9.40 -3.61
N ILE A 144 17.49 -9.54 -3.43
CA ILE A 144 16.80 -8.90 -2.30
C ILE A 144 16.91 -9.69 -0.99
N GLN A 145 17.15 -11.01 -1.05
CA GLN A 145 17.20 -11.88 0.13
C GLN A 145 18.15 -11.40 1.24
N PRO A 146 19.41 -10.98 0.95
CA PRO A 146 20.34 -10.50 1.97
C PRO A 146 19.80 -9.28 2.74
N ALA A 147 19.17 -8.33 2.04
CA ALA A 147 18.55 -7.17 2.65
C ALA A 147 17.39 -7.56 3.58
N LEU A 148 16.50 -8.45 3.11
CA LEU A 148 15.38 -8.95 3.92
C LEU A 148 15.83 -9.74 5.15
N ALA A 149 16.99 -10.39 5.10
CA ALA A 149 17.54 -11.15 6.22
C ALA A 149 18.04 -10.25 7.37
N LEU A 150 18.33 -8.98 7.11
CA LEU A 150 18.77 -8.00 8.12
C LEU A 150 17.61 -7.38 8.90
N ILE A 151 16.41 -7.38 8.32
CA ILE A 151 15.22 -6.75 8.93
C ILE A 151 14.80 -7.52 10.19
N GLY A 152 14.63 -6.81 11.30
CA GLY A 152 14.28 -7.38 12.61
C GLY A 152 15.44 -8.09 13.32
N LYS A 153 16.69 -7.95 12.82
CA LYS A 153 17.88 -8.58 13.41
C LYS A 153 18.82 -7.61 14.10
N THR A 154 18.74 -6.33 13.77
CA THR A 154 19.61 -5.32 14.35
C THR A 154 19.07 -4.92 15.73
N PRO A 155 19.85 -5.08 16.82
CA PRO A 155 19.46 -4.57 18.13
C PRO A 155 19.20 -3.06 18.07
N GLN A 156 18.13 -2.61 18.74
CA GLN A 156 17.81 -1.19 18.86
C GLN A 156 18.52 -0.61 20.09
N PRO A 157 19.62 0.16 19.94
CA PRO A 157 20.24 0.83 21.07
C PRO A 157 19.26 1.85 21.66
N GLY A 158 18.96 1.74 22.96
CA GLY A 158 18.21 2.77 23.68
C GLY A 158 16.67 2.65 23.63
N VAL A 159 16.09 1.64 22.99
CA VAL A 159 14.67 1.33 23.15
C VAL A 159 14.47 0.52 24.44
N ALA A 160 14.85 1.12 25.57
CA ALA A 160 14.35 0.68 26.86
C ALA A 160 12.83 0.95 26.84
N THR A 161 12.05 -0.13 26.83
CA THR A 161 10.58 -0.12 26.97
C THR A 161 9.93 1.08 26.29
N ALA A 162 9.57 0.91 24.99
CA ALA A 162 8.71 1.89 24.32
C ALA A 162 7.60 2.31 25.27
N ALA A 163 7.46 3.62 25.50
CA ALA A 163 6.39 4.14 26.32
C ALA A 163 5.11 3.45 25.85
N GLN A 164 4.37 2.84 26.78
CA GLN A 164 3.12 2.19 26.43
C GLN A 164 2.20 3.29 25.93
N GLY A 165 2.10 3.42 24.60
CA GLY A 165 1.20 4.39 24.01
C GLY A 165 -0.24 4.11 24.42
N ARG A 166 -1.07 5.14 24.36
CA ARG A 166 -2.51 5.01 24.61
C ARG A 166 -3.14 4.08 23.57
N VAL A 167 -3.78 3.01 24.00
CA VAL A 167 -4.63 2.19 23.15
C VAL A 167 -5.96 2.90 22.95
N ILE A 168 -6.47 2.98 21.74
CA ILE A 168 -7.79 3.52 21.47
C ILE A 168 -8.78 2.35 21.48
N GLU A 169 -9.65 2.34 22.46
CA GLU A 169 -10.68 1.31 22.63
C GLU A 169 -11.91 1.61 21.74
N GLY A 170 -12.67 0.56 21.40
CA GLY A 170 -13.89 0.65 20.62
C GLY A 170 -13.71 0.25 19.15
N THR A 171 -14.71 0.59 18.33
CA THR A 171 -14.78 0.20 16.92
C THR A 171 -15.18 1.37 16.03
N LEU A 172 -14.78 1.28 14.77
CA LEU A 172 -15.14 2.23 13.71
C LEU A 172 -16.43 1.77 13.01
N ASP A 173 -17.33 2.72 12.70
CA ASP A 173 -18.39 2.53 11.70
C ASP A 173 -17.76 2.50 10.30
N THR A 174 -17.32 1.32 9.88
CA THR A 174 -16.65 1.13 8.58
C THR A 174 -17.55 1.39 7.39
N ASP A 175 -18.87 1.21 7.53
CA ASP A 175 -19.82 1.50 6.46
C ASP A 175 -19.97 3.01 6.27
N ALA A 176 -19.97 3.79 7.35
CA ALA A 176 -19.94 5.25 7.25
C ALA A 176 -18.64 5.74 6.59
N LEU A 177 -17.48 5.19 6.96
CA LEU A 177 -16.20 5.54 6.35
C LEU A 177 -16.18 5.20 4.85
N ALA A 178 -16.66 4.01 4.47
CA ALA A 178 -16.78 3.59 3.07
C ALA A 178 -17.69 4.53 2.27
N ARG A 179 -18.86 4.90 2.84
CA ARG A 179 -19.78 5.84 2.19
C ARG A 179 -19.17 7.23 2.00
N ILE A 180 -18.47 7.76 3.01
CA ILE A 180 -17.84 9.08 2.94
C ILE A 180 -16.73 9.08 1.89
N VAL A 181 -15.81 8.11 1.93
CA VAL A 181 -14.69 8.04 0.99
C VAL A 181 -15.17 7.64 -0.42
N GLY A 182 -16.28 6.91 -0.52
CA GLY A 182 -16.85 6.45 -1.79
C GLY A 182 -16.28 5.13 -2.30
N THR A 183 -15.52 4.42 -1.45
CA THR A 183 -14.89 3.14 -1.77
C THR A 183 -14.91 2.23 -0.53
N PRO A 184 -15.31 0.96 -0.66
CA PRO A 184 -15.19 0.01 0.43
C PRO A 184 -13.73 -0.25 0.78
N GLY A 185 -13.48 -0.56 2.05
CA GLY A 185 -12.18 -0.95 2.55
C GLY A 185 -12.18 -2.37 3.10
N GLU A 186 -11.04 -2.77 3.62
CA GLU A 186 -10.82 -4.08 4.23
C GLU A 186 -10.42 -3.92 5.70
N ARG A 187 -10.92 -4.83 6.57
CA ARG A 187 -10.49 -4.91 7.97
C ARG A 187 -9.29 -5.83 8.09
N ASN A 188 -8.29 -5.35 8.82
CA ASN A 188 -7.19 -6.16 9.29
C ASN A 188 -6.99 -5.91 10.80
N GLY A 189 -7.54 -6.81 11.62
CA GLY A 189 -7.65 -6.59 13.06
C GLY A 189 -8.46 -5.34 13.39
N ALA A 190 -7.89 -4.43 14.16
CA ALA A 190 -8.52 -3.16 14.56
C ALA A 190 -8.41 -2.06 13.47
N VAL A 191 -7.67 -2.29 12.42
CA VAL A 191 -7.47 -1.31 11.33
C VAL A 191 -8.48 -1.52 10.21
N TYR A 192 -9.06 -0.43 9.72
CA TYR A 192 -9.84 -0.40 8.49
C TYR A 192 -9.08 0.38 7.43
N LYS A 193 -8.74 -0.28 6.32
CA LYS A 193 -7.94 0.31 5.23
C LYS A 193 -8.74 0.38 3.94
N ILE A 194 -8.82 1.56 3.36
CA ILE A 194 -9.42 1.83 2.05
C ILE A 194 -8.27 2.02 1.06
N THR A 195 -8.29 1.30 -0.06
CA THR A 195 -7.29 1.42 -1.13
C THR A 195 -7.98 1.83 -2.42
N ILE A 196 -7.46 2.87 -3.08
CA ILE A 196 -7.99 3.46 -4.30
C ILE A 196 -6.91 3.43 -5.37
N GLY A 197 -7.16 2.72 -6.47
CA GLY A 197 -6.25 2.71 -7.61
C GLY A 197 -6.29 4.02 -8.41
N ARG A 198 -5.35 4.17 -9.35
CA ARG A 198 -5.28 5.28 -10.31
C ARG A 198 -5.53 4.75 -11.73
N PRO A 199 -6.81 4.45 -12.09
CA PRO A 199 -7.14 3.94 -13.42
C PRO A 199 -7.15 5.01 -14.52
N ASP A 200 -7.00 6.27 -14.16
CA ASP A 200 -7.04 7.44 -15.04
C ASP A 200 -5.75 7.64 -15.85
N PHE A 201 -4.67 6.95 -15.48
CA PHE A 201 -3.42 6.90 -16.25
C PHE A 201 -2.72 5.54 -16.09
N THR A 202 -1.78 5.28 -16.98
CA THR A 202 -0.98 4.05 -16.97
C THR A 202 0.49 4.41 -16.77
N VAL A 203 1.15 3.76 -15.84
CA VAL A 203 2.60 3.82 -15.66
C VAL A 203 3.20 2.53 -16.19
N LYS A 204 4.19 2.66 -17.05
CA LYS A 204 5.00 1.53 -17.51
C LYS A 204 6.44 1.72 -17.04
N GLU A 205 7.05 0.64 -16.60
CA GLU A 205 8.42 0.59 -16.18
C GLU A 205 9.06 -0.71 -16.66
N MET A 206 10.13 -0.62 -17.45
CA MET A 206 10.81 -1.76 -18.05
C MET A 206 9.82 -2.77 -18.70
N GLY A 207 8.82 -2.24 -19.43
CA GLY A 207 7.76 -3.03 -20.06
C GLY A 207 6.63 -3.50 -19.15
N ALA A 208 6.81 -3.50 -17.85
CA ALA A 208 5.76 -3.85 -16.88
C ALA A 208 4.73 -2.72 -16.76
N THR A 209 3.46 -3.09 -16.64
CA THR A 209 2.40 -2.16 -16.23
C THR A 209 2.32 -2.15 -14.72
N ILE A 210 2.64 -1.00 -14.12
CA ILE A 210 2.58 -0.82 -12.66
C ILE A 210 1.13 -0.60 -12.24
N ASN A 211 0.66 -1.41 -11.30
CA ASN A 211 -0.71 -1.36 -10.80
C ASN A 211 -0.76 -1.12 -9.28
N ALA A 212 -1.96 -1.13 -8.71
CA ALA A 212 -2.16 -0.88 -7.28
C ALA A 212 -1.40 -1.86 -6.37
N ARG A 213 -1.19 -3.12 -6.79
CA ARG A 213 -0.42 -4.11 -6.02
C ARG A 213 1.08 -3.85 -6.03
N MET A 214 1.57 -3.15 -7.05
CA MET A 214 2.96 -2.66 -7.19
C MET A 214 3.16 -1.31 -6.51
N GLY A 215 2.20 -0.81 -5.73
CA GLY A 215 2.33 0.45 -5.00
C GLY A 215 1.75 1.68 -5.72
N LEU A 216 1.19 1.54 -6.94
CA LEU A 216 0.51 2.66 -7.62
C LEU A 216 -0.92 2.79 -7.11
N ASN A 217 -1.08 3.28 -5.90
CA ASN A 217 -2.40 3.46 -5.29
C ASN A 217 -2.40 4.60 -4.27
N THR A 218 -3.59 5.10 -3.98
CA THR A 218 -3.89 5.92 -2.81
C THR A 218 -4.51 5.04 -1.75
N TRP A 219 -4.15 5.23 -0.47
CA TRP A 219 -4.78 4.49 0.60
C TRP A 219 -4.98 5.35 1.85
N ALA A 220 -5.97 4.98 2.64
CA ALA A 220 -6.25 5.54 3.96
C ALA A 220 -6.49 4.40 4.96
N ALA A 221 -5.73 4.35 6.03
CA ALA A 221 -5.89 3.41 7.13
C ALA A 221 -6.43 4.16 8.35
N PHE A 222 -7.53 3.64 8.93
CA PHE A 222 -8.18 4.17 10.10
C PHE A 222 -8.02 3.19 11.27
N TYR A 223 -7.73 3.72 12.47
CA TYR A 223 -7.64 2.95 13.70
C TYR A 223 -8.27 3.75 14.85
N GLY A 224 -9.02 3.08 15.72
CA GLY A 224 -9.68 3.67 16.88
C GLY A 224 -11.19 3.47 16.85
N ASN A 225 -11.94 4.50 17.24
CA ASN A 225 -13.41 4.52 17.24
C ASN A 225 -13.95 5.79 16.56
N ASP A 226 -15.27 5.94 16.49
CA ASP A 226 -15.92 7.03 15.74
C ASP A 226 -15.59 8.44 16.24
N THR A 227 -15.34 8.60 17.55
CA THR A 227 -15.07 9.90 18.19
C THR A 227 -13.57 10.17 18.39
N ASP A 228 -12.78 9.12 18.49
CA ASP A 228 -11.34 9.15 18.74
C ASP A 228 -10.66 8.14 17.79
N ALA A 229 -10.16 8.63 16.70
CA ALA A 229 -9.50 7.85 15.68
C ALA A 229 -8.21 8.51 15.22
N VAL A 230 -7.38 7.71 14.59
CA VAL A 230 -6.22 8.15 13.82
C VAL A 230 -6.39 7.71 12.37
N VAL A 231 -5.88 8.54 11.45
CA VAL A 231 -5.78 8.20 10.02
C VAL A 231 -4.36 8.41 9.55
N ALA A 232 -3.87 7.46 8.78
CA ALA A 232 -2.65 7.62 7.99
C ALA A 232 -2.90 7.14 6.58
N GLY A 233 -2.12 7.61 5.63
CA GLY A 233 -2.29 7.19 4.25
C GLY A 233 -1.19 7.67 3.34
N ASP A 234 -1.41 7.32 2.08
CA ASP A 234 -0.58 7.71 0.95
C ASP A 234 -1.45 8.19 -0.20
N VAL A 235 -1.03 9.21 -0.92
CA VAL A 235 -1.74 9.72 -2.09
C VAL A 235 -0.82 9.67 -3.30
N ALA A 236 -1.18 8.85 -4.30
CA ALA A 236 -0.52 8.81 -5.61
C ALA A 236 -1.01 9.97 -6.48
N MET A 237 -0.11 10.85 -6.90
CA MET A 237 -0.44 12.12 -7.55
C MET A 237 0.37 12.33 -8.83
N LEU A 238 -0.26 12.90 -9.84
CA LEU A 238 0.46 13.57 -10.92
C LEU A 238 1.00 14.93 -10.46
N SER A 239 2.02 15.45 -11.11
CA SER A 239 2.66 16.73 -10.75
C SER A 239 1.66 17.90 -10.58
N SER A 240 0.63 17.97 -11.42
CA SER A 240 -0.42 19.00 -11.34
C SER A 240 -1.35 18.86 -10.14
N GLU A 241 -1.41 17.69 -9.51
CA GLU A 241 -2.28 17.38 -8.38
C GLU A 241 -1.62 17.67 -7.03
N VAL A 242 -0.29 17.70 -6.97
CA VAL A 242 0.48 17.83 -5.71
C VAL A 242 0.03 19.04 -4.89
N THR A 243 0.14 20.25 -5.44
CA THR A 243 -0.19 21.47 -4.70
C THR A 243 -1.67 21.57 -4.29
N PRO A 244 -2.66 21.24 -5.15
CA PRO A 244 -4.05 21.19 -4.73
C PRO A 244 -4.33 20.20 -3.60
N VAL A 245 -3.78 19.00 -3.66
CA VAL A 245 -3.94 17.96 -2.63
C VAL A 245 -3.33 18.41 -1.30
N LEU A 246 -2.11 18.95 -1.30
CA LEU A 246 -1.46 19.49 -0.10
C LEU A 246 -2.33 20.55 0.58
N LYS A 247 -2.81 21.55 -0.18
CA LYS A 247 -3.67 22.60 0.34
C LYS A 247 -4.95 22.06 0.96
N THR A 248 -5.57 21.08 0.31
CA THR A 248 -6.81 20.48 0.76
C THR A 248 -6.63 19.67 2.04
N LEU A 249 -5.60 18.83 2.13
CA LEU A 249 -5.30 18.09 3.36
C LEU A 249 -5.03 19.06 4.52
N ARG A 250 -4.19 20.09 4.32
CA ARG A 250 -3.89 21.08 5.36
C ARG A 250 -5.13 21.88 5.79
N ALA A 251 -5.99 22.27 4.86
CA ALA A 251 -7.26 22.96 5.18
C ALA A 251 -8.22 22.10 6.01
N ASN A 252 -8.10 20.76 5.94
CA ASN A 252 -8.86 19.81 6.74
C ASN A 252 -8.14 19.38 8.04
N GLY A 253 -7.01 20.00 8.39
CA GLY A 253 -6.25 19.69 9.60
C GLY A 253 -5.50 18.37 9.55
N ILE A 254 -5.20 17.87 8.35
CA ILE A 254 -4.41 16.66 8.15
C ILE A 254 -2.95 17.05 7.92
N ASP A 255 -2.04 16.48 8.68
CA ASP A 255 -0.61 16.76 8.61
C ASP A 255 0.06 16.01 7.45
N ILE A 256 0.95 16.73 6.76
CA ILE A 256 1.76 16.18 5.67
C ILE A 256 3.09 15.71 6.25
N VAL A 257 3.46 14.47 5.99
CA VAL A 257 4.67 13.88 6.54
C VAL A 257 5.81 13.83 5.53
N ALA A 258 5.54 13.37 4.32
CA ALA A 258 6.55 13.21 3.28
C ALA A 258 5.95 13.37 1.90
N ILE A 259 6.77 13.82 0.94
CA ILE A 259 6.50 13.73 -0.50
C ILE A 259 7.70 13.02 -1.10
N HIS A 260 7.45 11.98 -1.89
CA HIS A 260 8.50 11.10 -2.40
C HIS A 260 8.08 10.42 -3.71
N HIS A 261 8.97 9.63 -4.29
CA HIS A 261 8.72 8.75 -5.43
C HIS A 261 8.76 7.29 -4.99
N HIS A 262 7.97 6.42 -5.63
CA HIS A 262 8.17 4.96 -5.55
C HIS A 262 9.12 4.49 -6.65
N MET A 263 9.10 5.16 -7.79
CA MET A 263 9.84 4.84 -9.01
C MET A 263 10.54 6.09 -9.52
N THR A 264 11.62 5.91 -10.24
CA THR A 264 12.35 6.98 -10.93
C THR A 264 12.19 6.83 -12.45
N ALA A 265 12.27 7.95 -13.16
CA ALA A 265 12.25 7.99 -14.64
C ALA A 265 10.99 7.37 -15.29
N THR A 266 9.82 7.53 -14.69
CA THR A 266 8.54 7.12 -15.26
C THR A 266 7.86 8.22 -16.08
N ASP A 267 6.98 7.83 -16.99
CA ASP A 267 6.11 8.74 -17.74
C ASP A 267 4.66 8.25 -17.65
N PRO A 268 3.76 9.00 -17.00
CA PRO A 268 4.01 10.26 -16.29
C PRO A 268 4.81 10.09 -14.99
N ASP A 269 5.44 11.19 -14.52
CA ASP A 269 6.01 11.23 -13.17
C ASP A 269 4.91 11.14 -12.13
N VAL A 270 5.06 10.23 -11.16
CA VAL A 270 4.11 10.03 -10.07
C VAL A 270 4.77 10.38 -8.73
N TYR A 271 4.12 11.23 -7.99
CA TYR A 271 4.48 11.65 -6.64
C TYR A 271 3.59 10.98 -5.63
N PHE A 272 4.15 10.61 -4.49
CA PHE A 272 3.45 9.98 -3.38
C PHE A 272 3.57 10.87 -2.15
N LEU A 273 2.52 10.88 -1.32
CA LEU A 273 2.44 11.78 -0.18
C LEU A 273 1.88 11.06 1.03
N HIS A 274 2.70 10.96 2.09
CA HIS A 274 2.23 10.47 3.38
C HIS A 274 1.62 11.58 4.22
N TYR A 275 0.52 11.21 4.88
CA TYR A 275 -0.23 12.08 5.77
C TYR A 275 -0.66 11.33 7.05
N TRP A 276 -0.91 12.12 8.09
CA TRP A 276 -1.34 11.65 9.40
C TRP A 276 -2.29 12.67 10.05
N SER A 277 -3.28 12.19 10.81
CA SER A 277 -4.08 13.06 11.68
C SER A 277 -4.82 12.27 12.76
N LYS A 278 -5.33 13.00 13.77
CA LYS A 278 -6.16 12.48 14.86
C LYS A 278 -7.48 13.24 14.94
N GLY A 279 -8.56 12.58 15.32
CA GLY A 279 -9.87 13.20 15.51
C GLY A 279 -11.03 12.25 15.32
N ALA A 280 -12.25 12.79 15.17
CA ALA A 280 -13.41 11.98 14.84
C ALA A 280 -13.27 11.32 13.47
N ALA A 281 -13.53 10.02 13.38
CA ALA A 281 -13.26 9.19 12.21
C ALA A 281 -13.92 9.73 10.93
N GLN A 282 -15.19 10.12 11.00
CA GLN A 282 -15.92 10.66 9.83
C GLN A 282 -15.36 12.00 9.36
N LYS A 283 -14.89 12.87 10.28
CA LYS A 283 -14.24 14.13 9.93
C LYS A 283 -12.91 13.88 9.19
N LEU A 284 -12.12 12.92 9.70
CA LEU A 284 -10.87 12.50 9.05
C LEU A 284 -11.16 11.94 7.65
N ALA A 285 -12.15 11.06 7.52
CA ALA A 285 -12.58 10.50 6.25
C ALA A 285 -13.05 11.56 5.25
N ALA A 286 -13.78 12.58 5.69
CA ALA A 286 -14.21 13.69 4.86
C ALA A 286 -13.01 14.53 4.34
N GLY A 287 -12.01 14.75 5.18
CA GLY A 287 -10.77 15.43 4.78
C GLY A 287 -9.96 14.63 3.75
N VAL A 288 -9.85 13.33 3.94
CA VAL A 288 -9.24 12.41 2.95
C VAL A 288 -10.02 12.42 1.64
N LYS A 289 -11.36 12.31 1.71
CA LYS A 289 -12.24 12.35 0.53
C LYS A 289 -12.07 13.65 -0.28
N ALA A 290 -11.99 14.78 0.39
CA ALA A 290 -11.80 16.07 -0.26
C ALA A 290 -10.49 16.13 -1.07
N ALA A 291 -9.42 15.47 -0.58
CA ALA A 291 -8.16 15.37 -1.29
C ALA A 291 -8.23 14.35 -2.46
N VAL A 292 -8.81 13.18 -2.22
CA VAL A 292 -9.00 12.14 -3.25
C VAL A 292 -9.86 12.64 -4.41
N ASP A 293 -10.86 13.48 -4.14
CA ASP A 293 -11.72 14.07 -5.18
C ASP A 293 -11.00 15.00 -6.16
N LEU A 294 -9.77 15.39 -5.87
CA LEU A 294 -8.94 16.19 -6.77
C LEU A 294 -8.18 15.32 -7.79
N LEU A 295 -8.02 14.04 -7.50
CA LEU A 295 -7.27 13.12 -8.36
C LEU A 295 -8.02 12.83 -9.65
N GLY A 296 -7.28 12.75 -10.76
CA GLY A 296 -7.83 12.47 -12.10
C GLY A 296 -8.60 13.64 -12.73
N LYS A 297 -8.70 14.81 -12.06
CA LYS A 297 -9.39 16.00 -12.60
C LYS A 297 -8.46 16.93 -13.36
N SER A 298 -7.16 16.82 -13.14
CA SER A 298 -6.14 17.60 -13.85
C SER A 298 -5.79 16.91 -15.15
N ARG A 299 -6.01 17.57 -16.31
CA ARG A 299 -5.40 17.11 -17.56
C ARG A 299 -3.88 17.18 -17.39
N PRO A 300 -3.11 16.14 -17.81
CA PRO A 300 -1.66 16.26 -17.89
C PRO A 300 -1.33 17.53 -18.68
N ALA A 301 -0.50 18.39 -18.12
CA ALA A 301 0.01 19.52 -18.88
C ALA A 301 0.76 18.95 -20.10
N ALA A 302 0.35 19.32 -21.30
CA ALA A 302 1.08 18.97 -22.50
C ALA A 302 2.53 19.47 -22.30
N ARG A 303 3.50 18.56 -22.37
CA ARG A 303 4.92 18.96 -22.36
C ARG A 303 5.14 19.95 -23.52
N ARG A 304 5.61 21.15 -23.20
CA ARG A 304 6.09 22.12 -24.18
C ARG A 304 7.53 21.79 -24.57
#